data_562e635490a4cc616a14f7c4adc74110
#
_entry.id   562e635490a4cc616a14f7c4adc74110
#
_cell.length_a   1.000
_cell.length_b   1.000
_cell.length_c   1.000
_cell.angle_alpha   90.00
_cell.angle_beta   90.00
_cell.angle_gamma   90.00
#
_symmetry.space_group_name_H-M   'P 1'
#
loop_
_entity.id
_entity.type
_entity.pdbx_description
1 polymer ?
#
loop_
_entity_poly.entity_id
_entity_poly.type
_entity_poly.pdbx_seq_one_letter_code
_entity_poly.pdbx_strand_id
1 'polypeptide(L)'
;VDGYDDFIFVNRYGDVQNQGNLNKALRRMMRDCNDEILEKYGADSDPVLLPQFSCHILRHTFATRLCESGANLKFIQSILGHADVSTTMNIYVDVTDALKKKEITAFDDYMTTKLET
;
A
#
# COMPACT_ATOMS: atom_id res chain seq x y z
N VAL A 1 8.21 -21.42 16.86
CA VAL A 1 9.26 -20.51 17.32
C VAL A 1 8.82 -19.87 18.62
N ASP A 2 9.61 -19.95 19.65
CA ASP A 2 9.36 -19.36 20.97
C ASP A 2 7.99 -19.75 21.59
N GLY A 3 7.52 -21.00 21.36
CA GLY A 3 6.24 -21.49 21.85
C GLY A 3 5.02 -21.05 21.05
N TYR A 4 5.22 -20.27 19.98
CA TYR A 4 4.15 -19.87 19.05
C TYR A 4 4.19 -20.76 17.80
N ASP A 5 3.01 -21.14 17.34
CA ASP A 5 2.77 -21.82 16.07
C ASP A 5 1.76 -21.02 15.23
N ASP A 6 1.26 -21.58 14.16
CA ASP A 6 0.24 -20.97 13.28
C ASP A 6 0.73 -19.72 12.49
N PHE A 7 2.03 -19.62 12.23
CA PHE A 7 2.54 -18.59 11.32
C PHE A 7 2.18 -18.92 9.87
N ILE A 8 1.63 -17.94 9.15
CA ILE A 8 1.22 -18.09 7.75
C ILE A 8 2.44 -18.20 6.84
N PHE A 9 3.45 -17.34 7.07
CA PHE A 9 4.63 -17.26 6.23
C PHE A 9 5.83 -17.88 6.93
N VAL A 10 6.24 -19.03 6.44
CA VAL A 10 7.41 -19.76 6.91
C VAL A 10 8.32 -20.11 5.73
N ASN A 11 9.61 -20.35 6.00
CA ASN A 11 10.54 -20.82 4.98
C ASN A 11 10.41 -22.35 4.80
N ARG A 12 11.19 -22.91 3.86
CA ARG A 12 11.18 -24.36 3.61
C ARG A 12 11.64 -25.24 4.78
N TYR A 13 12.21 -24.62 5.82
CA TYR A 13 12.67 -25.30 7.03
C TYR A 13 11.65 -25.14 8.18
N GLY A 14 10.56 -24.43 7.96
CA GLY A 14 9.53 -24.18 8.97
C GLY A 14 9.80 -22.96 9.85
N ASP A 15 10.86 -22.19 9.59
CA ASP A 15 11.15 -20.97 10.35
C ASP A 15 10.32 -19.79 9.84
N VAL A 16 9.98 -18.87 10.74
CA VAL A 16 9.23 -17.67 10.41
C VAL A 16 10.02 -16.78 9.45
N GLN A 17 9.38 -16.32 8.38
CA GLN A 17 9.98 -15.38 7.45
C GLN A 17 10.17 -14.02 8.10
N ASN A 18 11.30 -13.38 7.82
CA ASN A 18 11.57 -12.03 8.26
C ASN A 18 11.47 -11.04 7.10
N GLN A 19 11.32 -9.76 7.43
CA GLN A 19 11.18 -8.68 6.46
C GLN A 19 12.39 -8.58 5.50
N GLY A 20 13.60 -8.82 5.99
CA GLY A 20 14.82 -8.77 5.18
C GLY A 20 14.81 -9.81 4.06
N ASN A 21 14.39 -11.04 4.36
CA ASN A 21 14.29 -12.11 3.37
C ASN A 21 13.20 -11.83 2.33
N LEU A 22 12.05 -11.33 2.76
CA LEU A 22 10.97 -10.94 1.86
C LEU A 22 11.40 -9.80 0.93
N ASN A 23 12.08 -8.78 1.46
CA ASN A 23 12.58 -7.66 0.66
C ASN A 23 13.64 -8.10 -0.36
N LYS A 24 14.51 -9.05 0.00
CA LYS A 24 15.47 -9.63 -0.94
C LYS A 24 14.77 -10.37 -2.09
N ALA A 25 13.72 -11.13 -1.77
CA ALA A 25 12.92 -11.83 -2.77
C ALA A 25 12.20 -10.84 -3.71
N LEU A 26 11.62 -9.79 -3.17
CA LEU A 26 10.98 -8.73 -3.96
C LEU A 26 11.96 -8.05 -4.91
N ARG A 27 13.14 -7.67 -4.43
CA ARG A 27 14.18 -7.04 -5.27
C ARG A 27 14.60 -7.95 -6.42
N ARG A 28 14.76 -9.24 -6.16
CA ARG A 28 15.11 -10.23 -7.18
C ARG A 28 14.01 -10.35 -8.23
N MET A 29 12.76 -10.47 -7.80
CA MET A 29 11.61 -10.53 -8.71
C MET A 29 11.48 -9.29 -9.57
N MET A 30 11.61 -8.09 -9.00
CA MET A 30 11.56 -6.83 -9.74
C MET A 30 12.67 -6.73 -10.76
N ARG A 31 13.91 -7.12 -10.39
CA ARG A 31 15.03 -7.15 -11.31
C ARG A 31 14.76 -8.10 -12.48
N ASP A 32 14.33 -9.32 -12.19
CA ASP A 32 14.07 -10.33 -13.23
C ASP A 32 12.93 -9.88 -14.16
N CYS A 33 11.87 -9.28 -13.63
CA CYS A 33 10.80 -8.69 -14.45
C CYS A 33 11.29 -7.55 -15.33
N ASN A 34 12.12 -6.66 -14.80
CA ASN A 34 12.66 -5.53 -15.55
C ASN A 34 13.63 -6.01 -16.65
N ASP A 35 14.46 -7.02 -16.36
CA ASP A 35 15.34 -7.63 -17.35
C ASP A 35 14.53 -8.25 -18.49
N GLU A 36 13.45 -8.94 -18.19
CA GLU A 36 12.53 -9.51 -19.19
C GLU A 36 11.86 -8.42 -20.04
N ILE A 37 11.45 -7.32 -19.44
CA ILE A 37 10.87 -6.17 -20.17
C ILE A 37 11.92 -5.57 -21.12
N LEU A 38 13.15 -5.38 -20.66
CA LEU A 38 14.23 -4.85 -21.48
C LEU A 38 14.60 -5.76 -22.63
N GLU A 39 14.61 -7.09 -22.42
CA GLU A 39 14.82 -8.07 -23.49
C GLU A 39 13.71 -8.02 -24.54
N LYS A 40 12.46 -7.89 -24.11
CA LYS A 40 11.30 -7.92 -25.00
C LYS A 40 11.14 -6.65 -25.84
N TYR A 41 11.35 -5.50 -25.25
CA TYR A 41 11.07 -4.21 -25.88
C TYR A 41 12.32 -3.44 -26.28
N GLY A 42 13.49 -3.80 -25.79
CA GLY A 42 14.75 -3.11 -25.99
C GLY A 42 14.88 -1.84 -25.14
N ALA A 43 16.11 -1.50 -24.77
CA ALA A 43 16.40 -0.31 -23.96
C ALA A 43 16.11 0.99 -24.71
N ASP A 44 16.26 0.98 -26.04
CA ASP A 44 16.05 2.16 -26.89
C ASP A 44 14.57 2.58 -27.01
N SER A 45 13.64 1.69 -26.69
CA SER A 45 12.19 1.99 -26.71
C SER A 45 11.70 2.69 -25.45
N ASP A 46 12.58 2.94 -24.48
CA ASP A 46 12.27 3.54 -23.17
C ASP A 46 11.06 2.86 -22.49
N PRO A 47 11.13 1.56 -22.24
CA PRO A 47 10.00 0.82 -21.65
C PRO A 47 9.76 1.25 -20.20
N VAL A 48 8.50 1.16 -19.77
CA VAL A 48 8.14 1.42 -18.36
C VAL A 48 8.59 0.23 -17.52
N LEU A 49 9.55 0.47 -16.64
CA LEU A 49 10.07 -0.52 -15.70
C LEU A 49 9.34 -0.43 -14.36
N LEU A 50 9.32 -1.55 -13.63
CA LEU A 50 8.80 -1.56 -12.27
C LEU A 50 9.71 -0.73 -11.36
N PRO A 51 9.14 0.22 -10.57
CA PRO A 51 9.92 0.95 -9.58
C PRO A 51 10.35 0.02 -8.44
N GLN A 52 11.43 0.35 -7.77
CA GLN A 52 11.81 -0.37 -6.56
C GLN A 52 10.83 -0.09 -5.43
N PHE A 53 10.34 -1.15 -4.79
CA PHE A 53 9.50 -1.07 -3.62
C PHE A 53 9.85 -2.16 -2.61
N SER A 54 9.45 -1.96 -1.37
CA SER A 54 9.67 -2.90 -0.27
C SER A 54 8.34 -3.37 0.32
N CYS A 55 8.39 -4.35 1.21
CA CYS A 55 7.22 -4.80 1.97
C CYS A 55 6.55 -3.64 2.73
N HIS A 56 7.34 -2.68 3.19
CA HIS A 56 6.82 -1.50 3.91
C HIS A 56 5.94 -0.63 3.02
N ILE A 57 6.32 -0.45 1.77
CA ILE A 57 5.50 0.30 0.78
C ILE A 57 4.21 -0.45 0.48
N LEU A 58 4.24 -1.77 0.35
CA LEU A 58 3.03 -2.58 0.18
C LEU A 58 2.07 -2.44 1.36
N ARG A 59 2.60 -2.46 2.58
CA ARG A 59 1.84 -2.22 3.80
C ARG A 59 1.22 -0.82 3.81
N HIS A 60 1.97 0.20 3.42
CA HIS A 60 1.51 1.57 3.32
C HIS A 60 0.36 1.69 2.31
N THR A 61 0.50 1.07 1.14
CA THR A 61 -0.55 1.03 0.11
C THR A 61 -1.81 0.35 0.65
N PHE A 62 -1.68 -0.76 1.33
CA PHE A 62 -2.79 -1.47 1.95
C PHE A 62 -3.52 -0.59 2.99
N ALA A 63 -2.77 0.08 3.86
CA ALA A 63 -3.33 1.01 4.84
C ALA A 63 -4.10 2.16 4.18
N THR A 64 -3.54 2.73 3.11
CA THR A 64 -4.19 3.79 2.33
C THR A 64 -5.51 3.31 1.72
N ARG A 65 -5.52 2.12 1.12
CA ARG A 65 -6.74 1.54 0.54
C ARG A 65 -7.81 1.24 1.59
N LEU A 66 -7.41 0.79 2.78
CA LEU A 66 -8.33 0.61 3.89
C LEU A 66 -8.96 1.94 4.34
N CYS A 67 -8.16 3.00 4.43
CA CYS A 67 -8.68 4.34 4.75
C CYS A 67 -9.66 4.84 3.68
N GLU A 68 -9.32 4.69 2.41
CA GLU A 68 -10.16 5.09 1.27
C GLU A 68 -11.49 4.33 1.24
N SER A 69 -11.52 3.09 1.71
CA SER A 69 -12.74 2.28 1.78
C SER A 69 -13.72 2.73 2.87
N GLY A 70 -13.34 3.70 3.69
CA GLY A 70 -14.14 4.16 4.81
C GLY A 70 -14.04 3.32 6.06
N ALA A 71 -13.04 2.43 6.15
CA ALA A 71 -12.80 1.63 7.33
C ALA A 71 -12.48 2.50 8.54
N ASN A 72 -12.97 2.08 9.71
CA ASN A 72 -12.76 2.84 10.93
C ASN A 72 -11.31 2.73 11.40
N LEU A 73 -10.80 3.80 12.02
CA LEU A 73 -9.41 3.91 12.44
C LEU A 73 -8.99 2.77 13.38
N LYS A 74 -9.83 2.38 14.32
CA LYS A 74 -9.52 1.28 15.25
C LYS A 74 -9.38 -0.05 14.53
N PHE A 75 -10.20 -0.30 13.53
CA PHE A 75 -10.11 -1.49 12.69
C PHE A 75 -8.80 -1.52 11.92
N ILE A 76 -8.43 -0.39 11.32
CA ILE A 76 -7.16 -0.26 10.57
C ILE A 76 -5.97 -0.51 11.49
N GLN A 77 -5.95 0.10 12.68
CA GLN A 77 -4.91 -0.11 13.68
C GLN A 77 -4.83 -1.57 14.13
N SER A 78 -5.97 -2.22 14.32
CA SER A 78 -6.04 -3.63 14.70
C SER A 78 -5.42 -4.56 13.65
N ILE A 79 -5.72 -4.33 12.37
CA ILE A 79 -5.20 -5.14 11.26
C ILE A 79 -3.70 -4.91 11.06
N LEU A 80 -3.24 -3.66 11.14
CA LEU A 80 -1.84 -3.31 10.92
C LEU A 80 -0.95 -3.60 12.13
N GLY A 81 -1.53 -3.84 13.29
CA GLY A 81 -0.79 -4.01 14.54
C GLY A 81 -0.41 -2.66 15.17
N HIS A 82 -0.02 -2.69 16.45
CA HIS A 82 0.19 -1.48 17.25
C HIS A 82 1.53 -0.76 16.99
N ALA A 83 2.45 -1.36 16.24
CA ALA A 83 3.80 -0.84 16.07
C ALA A 83 3.88 0.44 15.21
N ASP A 84 2.83 0.76 14.44
CA ASP A 84 2.86 1.81 13.40
C ASP A 84 1.69 2.79 13.51
N VAL A 85 1.27 3.11 14.73
CA VAL A 85 0.09 3.97 14.98
C VAL A 85 0.24 5.36 14.37
N SER A 86 1.43 5.98 14.48
CA SER A 86 1.67 7.32 13.94
C SER A 86 1.60 7.35 12.40
N THR A 87 2.17 6.37 11.73
CA THR A 87 2.10 6.25 10.26
C THR A 87 0.66 6.03 9.79
N THR A 88 -0.08 5.15 10.47
CA THR A 88 -1.49 4.90 10.18
C THR A 88 -2.34 6.15 10.38
N MET A 89 -2.08 6.92 11.44
CA MET A 89 -2.77 8.18 11.68
C MET A 89 -2.50 9.21 10.60
N ASN A 90 -1.27 9.35 10.16
CA ASN A 90 -0.89 10.28 9.08
C ASN A 90 -1.60 9.92 7.77
N ILE A 91 -1.62 8.65 7.40
CA ILE A 91 -2.35 8.17 6.22
C ILE A 91 -3.84 8.47 6.35
N TYR A 92 -4.43 8.19 7.50
CA TYR A 92 -5.84 8.43 7.76
C TYR A 92 -6.21 9.91 7.63
N VAL A 93 -5.40 10.81 8.18
CA VAL A 93 -5.61 12.26 8.09
C VAL A 93 -5.53 12.72 6.63
N ASP A 94 -4.50 12.31 5.90
CA ASP A 94 -4.30 12.69 4.49
C ASP A 94 -5.46 12.23 3.60
N VAL A 95 -5.90 10.99 3.74
CA VAL A 95 -7.02 10.43 2.97
C VAL A 95 -8.33 11.11 3.34
N THR A 96 -8.55 11.34 4.63
CA THR A 96 -9.77 11.99 5.11
C THR A 96 -9.87 13.44 4.63
N ASP A 97 -8.77 14.19 4.61
CA ASP A 97 -8.72 15.55 4.10
C ASP A 97 -9.01 15.60 2.59
N ALA A 98 -8.46 14.67 1.83
CA ALA A 98 -8.76 14.54 0.40
C ALA A 98 -10.24 14.24 0.15
N LEU A 99 -10.85 13.34 0.93
CA LEU A 99 -12.28 13.03 0.85
C LEU A 99 -13.15 14.23 1.22
N LYS A 100 -12.79 14.97 2.27
CA LYS A 100 -13.50 16.19 2.67
C LYS A 100 -13.50 17.24 1.58
N LYS A 101 -12.34 17.47 0.94
CA LYS A 101 -12.24 18.40 -0.18
C LYS A 101 -13.15 18.02 -1.34
N LYS A 102 -13.18 16.73 -1.67
CA LYS A 102 -14.03 16.19 -2.73
C LYS A 102 -15.50 16.36 -2.41
N GLU A 103 -15.92 16.09 -1.18
CA GLU A 103 -17.30 16.25 -0.71
C GLU A 103 -17.74 17.71 -0.71
N ILE A 104 -16.87 18.63 -0.27
CA ILE A 104 -17.14 20.07 -0.28
C ILE A 104 -17.31 20.57 -1.72
N THR A 105 -16.46 20.14 -2.64
CA THR A 105 -16.57 20.50 -4.06
C THR A 105 -17.90 20.00 -4.66
N ALA A 106 -18.29 18.78 -4.37
CA ALA A 106 -19.58 18.22 -4.82
C ALA A 106 -20.78 19.00 -4.27
N PHE A 107 -20.71 19.41 -3.00
CA PHE A 107 -21.73 20.25 -2.39
C PHE A 107 -21.79 21.63 -3.03
N ASP A 108 -20.66 22.25 -3.29
CA ASP A 108 -20.54 23.56 -3.94
C ASP A 108 -21.16 23.53 -5.34
N ASP A 109 -20.85 22.49 -6.13
CA ASP A 109 -21.43 22.27 -7.46
C ASP A 109 -22.95 22.09 -7.39
N TYR A 110 -23.43 21.33 -6.42
CA TYR A 110 -24.87 21.16 -6.17
C TYR A 110 -25.56 22.49 -5.87
N MET A 111 -24.98 23.29 -4.98
CA MET A 111 -25.54 24.58 -4.61
C MET A 111 -25.56 25.57 -5.78
N THR A 112 -24.50 25.59 -6.57
CA THR A 112 -24.42 26.43 -7.79
C THR A 112 -25.51 26.04 -8.78
N THR A 113 -25.71 24.75 -9.04
CA THR A 113 -26.77 24.24 -9.92
C THR A 113 -28.17 24.62 -9.42
N LYS A 114 -28.40 24.58 -8.11
CA LYS A 114 -29.68 24.96 -7.51
C LYS A 114 -29.96 26.47 -7.60
N LEU A 115 -28.93 27.30 -7.51
CA LEU A 115 -29.07 28.75 -7.60
C LEU A 115 -29.33 29.26 -9.03
N GLU A 116 -28.95 28.50 -10.05
CA GLU A 116 -29.16 28.79 -11.46
C GLU A 116 -30.56 28.39 -11.96
N THR A 117 -31.31 27.64 -11.18
CA THR A 117 -32.70 27.29 -11.43
C THR A 117 -33.67 28.15 -10.66
#